data_fe4528fdc491068082651632a90ab26d
#
_entry.id   fe4528fdc491068082651632a90ab26d
#
_cell.length_a   1.000
_cell.length_b   1.000
_cell.length_c   1.000
_cell.angle_alpha   90.00
_cell.angle_beta   90.00
_cell.angle_gamma   90.00
#
_symmetry.space_group_name_H-M   'P 1'
#
loop_
_entity.id
_entity.type
_entity.pdbx_description
1 polymer ?
#
loop_
_entity_poly.entity_id
_entity_poly.type
_entity_poly.pdbx_seq_one_letter_code
_entity_poly.pdbx_strand_id
1 'polypeptide(L)'
;MFDRNVSTIARTDPELWSVIQRENQRQEDHIELIASENYASPAVMEAQGSQLTNKYAEGYPGRRYYGGCEFVDMAEQLAIDRLKALFGAAHANVQPNSGSQANQAVFFALLQPGDTIMGMSLAEGGHLTHGMPLNMSGKWFKVVSYGLDAQEAIDYDAMERLALEHRPKLIIAGASAYSLRIDFERFAKVAKAIGAIFMVDMAHYAGLIAAGVYPNPVPHADVVTSTTHKSLRGPRGGIILMNDEGIAKKINSAIFPGIQGGPLMHVIAGKAVAFHEASAPAFKTYQQQVVVKPLDTRIGYARGLAGSAILGDGRVGLILDPIKFLTAHGAPA
;
A
#
# COMPACT_ATOMS: atom_id res chain seq x y z
N MET A 1 33.91 -10.52 10.14
CA MET A 1 33.49 -9.61 9.03
C MET A 1 33.09 -10.50 7.85
N PHE A 2 31.87 -10.31 7.30
CA PHE A 2 31.38 -11.14 6.20
C PHE A 2 32.18 -10.84 4.92
N ASP A 3 32.88 -11.84 4.38
CA ASP A 3 33.40 -11.76 3.03
C ASP A 3 32.29 -12.13 2.04
N ARG A 4 31.65 -11.13 1.47
CA ARG A 4 30.55 -11.31 0.50
C ARG A 4 30.95 -12.09 -0.74
N ASN A 5 32.25 -12.12 -1.07
CA ASN A 5 32.75 -12.83 -2.23
C ASN A 5 32.88 -14.34 -2.00
N VAL A 6 32.88 -14.78 -0.75
CA VAL A 6 33.13 -16.18 -0.36
C VAL A 6 31.87 -16.83 0.23
N SER A 7 31.01 -16.07 0.93
CA SER A 7 29.81 -16.59 1.60
C SER A 7 28.57 -16.26 0.79
N THR A 8 28.23 -17.09 -0.18
CA THR A 8 26.98 -16.97 -0.96
C THR A 8 25.99 -18.04 -0.53
N ILE A 9 24.70 -17.81 -0.75
CA ILE A 9 23.65 -18.80 -0.49
C ILE A 9 23.96 -20.10 -1.22
N ALA A 10 24.43 -20.03 -2.47
CA ALA A 10 24.79 -21.22 -3.26
C ALA A 10 25.80 -22.12 -2.58
N ARG A 11 26.69 -21.57 -1.76
CA ARG A 11 27.73 -22.35 -1.03
C ARG A 11 27.27 -22.75 0.37
N THR A 12 26.49 -21.89 1.02
CA THR A 12 26.07 -22.08 2.42
C THR A 12 24.85 -22.98 2.53
N ASP A 13 23.89 -22.82 1.60
CA ASP A 13 22.63 -23.54 1.54
C ASP A 13 22.25 -23.79 0.06
N PRO A 14 22.83 -24.83 -0.58
CA PRO A 14 22.56 -25.14 -1.98
C PRO A 14 21.11 -25.53 -2.26
N GLU A 15 20.43 -26.10 -1.26
CA GLU A 15 19.01 -26.47 -1.38
C GLU A 15 18.14 -25.23 -1.50
N LEU A 16 18.27 -24.26 -0.58
CA LEU A 16 17.57 -22.98 -0.66
C LEU A 16 17.94 -22.21 -1.94
N TRP A 17 19.21 -22.24 -2.34
CA TRP A 17 19.63 -21.62 -3.60
C TRP A 17 18.89 -22.19 -4.79
N SER A 18 18.72 -23.52 -4.86
CA SER A 18 17.95 -24.18 -5.91
C SER A 18 16.50 -23.71 -5.94
N VAL A 19 15.86 -23.51 -4.77
CA VAL A 19 14.50 -22.98 -4.67
C VAL A 19 14.42 -21.56 -5.23
N ILE A 20 15.37 -20.69 -4.84
CA ILE A 20 15.43 -19.30 -5.34
C ILE A 20 15.60 -19.27 -6.87
N GLN A 21 16.47 -20.14 -7.43
CA GLN A 21 16.64 -20.19 -8.88
C GLN A 21 15.39 -20.65 -9.62
N ARG A 22 14.63 -21.60 -9.05
CA ARG A 22 13.34 -22.02 -9.63
C ARG A 22 12.30 -20.91 -9.58
N GLU A 23 12.27 -20.13 -8.51
CA GLU A 23 11.37 -18.97 -8.41
C GLU A 23 11.77 -17.86 -9.40
N ASN A 24 13.08 -17.59 -9.56
CA ASN A 24 13.55 -16.66 -10.59
C ASN A 24 13.09 -17.12 -11.99
N GLN A 25 13.26 -18.42 -12.31
CA GLN A 25 12.81 -18.97 -13.58
C GLN A 25 11.28 -18.87 -13.74
N ARG A 26 10.53 -19.15 -12.68
CA ARG A 26 9.07 -19.00 -12.71
C ARG A 26 8.66 -17.55 -13.03
N GLN A 27 9.30 -16.57 -12.41
CA GLN A 27 9.01 -15.16 -12.66
C GLN A 27 9.35 -14.72 -14.09
N GLU A 28 10.38 -15.30 -14.71
CA GLU A 28 10.71 -15.04 -16.13
C GLU A 28 9.75 -15.72 -17.09
N ASP A 29 9.30 -16.94 -16.78
CA ASP A 29 8.51 -17.76 -17.71
C ASP A 29 7.01 -17.47 -17.64
N HIS A 30 6.51 -16.83 -16.58
CA HIS A 30 5.07 -16.65 -16.33
C HIS A 30 4.68 -15.20 -16.35
N ILE A 31 3.50 -14.93 -16.91
CA ILE A 31 2.86 -13.62 -16.82
C ILE A 31 2.16 -13.52 -15.45
N GLU A 32 2.55 -12.53 -14.66
CA GLU A 32 1.92 -12.27 -13.38
C GLU A 32 0.60 -11.49 -13.56
N LEU A 33 -0.51 -12.09 -13.09
CA LEU A 33 -1.85 -11.51 -13.19
C LEU A 33 -2.39 -11.03 -11.83
N ILE A 34 -1.62 -11.16 -10.75
CA ILE A 34 -2.00 -10.65 -9.44
C ILE A 34 -1.71 -9.16 -9.39
N ALA A 35 -2.77 -8.33 -9.39
CA ALA A 35 -2.68 -6.86 -9.46
C ALA A 35 -1.84 -6.21 -8.33
N SER A 36 -1.63 -6.91 -7.23
CA SER A 36 -0.82 -6.45 -6.09
C SER A 36 0.66 -6.86 -6.17
N GLU A 37 1.06 -7.60 -7.21
CA GLU A 37 2.47 -7.99 -7.41
C GLU A 37 3.19 -7.03 -8.35
N ASN A 38 4.48 -6.85 -8.09
CA ASN A 38 5.39 -6.06 -8.91
C ASN A 38 6.83 -6.53 -8.64
N TYR A 39 7.74 -6.17 -9.51
CA TYR A 39 9.14 -6.57 -9.44
C TYR A 39 10.00 -5.42 -8.90
N ALA A 40 10.60 -5.63 -7.72
CA ALA A 40 11.54 -4.70 -7.14
C ALA A 40 12.83 -4.62 -7.97
N SER A 41 13.43 -3.45 -8.05
CA SER A 41 14.71 -3.28 -8.75
C SER A 41 15.85 -4.05 -8.06
N PRO A 42 16.93 -4.39 -8.79
CA PRO A 42 18.12 -4.96 -8.18
C PRO A 42 18.68 -4.11 -7.04
N ALA A 43 18.62 -2.78 -7.14
CA ALA A 43 19.10 -1.87 -6.10
C ALA A 43 18.25 -1.95 -4.82
N VAL A 44 16.93 -2.11 -4.94
CA VAL A 44 16.04 -2.37 -3.81
C VAL A 44 16.38 -3.70 -3.14
N MET A 45 16.61 -4.77 -3.92
CA MET A 45 16.99 -6.08 -3.38
C MET A 45 18.36 -6.06 -2.73
N GLU A 46 19.34 -5.34 -3.29
CA GLU A 46 20.66 -5.16 -2.70
C GLU A 46 20.58 -4.42 -1.35
N ALA A 47 19.78 -3.37 -1.25
CA ALA A 47 19.57 -2.65 0.00
C ALA A 47 18.97 -3.56 1.09
N GLN A 48 18.02 -4.42 0.75
CA GLN A 48 17.43 -5.40 1.67
C GLN A 48 18.43 -6.46 2.11
N GLY A 49 19.39 -6.87 1.27
CA GLY A 49 20.46 -7.79 1.60
C GLY A 49 21.66 -7.14 2.31
N SER A 50 21.54 -5.88 2.71
CA SER A 50 22.64 -5.13 3.34
C SER A 50 22.82 -5.46 4.82
N GLN A 51 24.01 -5.12 5.35
CA GLN A 51 24.34 -5.28 6.76
C GLN A 51 23.52 -4.41 7.72
N LEU A 52 22.66 -3.52 7.21
CA LEU A 52 21.72 -2.76 8.02
C LEU A 52 20.72 -3.66 8.77
N THR A 53 20.54 -4.91 8.30
CA THR A 53 19.78 -5.95 9.00
C THR A 53 20.31 -6.27 10.40
N ASN A 54 21.60 -6.04 10.65
CA ASN A 54 22.26 -6.34 11.92
C ASN A 54 21.99 -5.30 13.01
N LYS A 55 21.52 -4.08 12.64
CA LYS A 55 21.40 -3.00 13.58
C LYS A 55 20.04 -2.94 14.26
N TYR A 56 20.05 -3.03 15.58
CA TYR A 56 18.87 -2.82 16.42
C TYR A 56 18.68 -1.32 16.68
N ALA A 57 17.58 -0.73 16.16
CA ALA A 57 17.40 0.72 16.10
C ALA A 57 16.01 1.16 16.64
N GLU A 58 15.61 0.66 17.82
CA GLU A 58 14.38 1.11 18.49
C GLU A 58 14.32 2.62 18.67
N GLY A 59 13.17 3.20 18.45
CA GLY A 59 12.94 4.65 18.45
C GLY A 59 12.96 5.23 17.04
N TYR A 60 13.40 6.47 16.92
CA TYR A 60 13.37 7.26 15.68
C TYR A 60 14.70 7.98 15.47
N PRO A 61 15.02 8.48 14.25
CA PRO A 61 16.25 9.23 13.99
C PRO A 61 16.50 10.31 15.04
N GLY A 62 17.72 10.33 15.60
CA GLY A 62 18.13 11.24 16.65
C GLY A 62 17.56 10.96 18.05
N ARG A 63 16.68 9.97 18.19
CA ARG A 63 16.03 9.56 19.45
C ARG A 63 15.93 8.04 19.54
N ARG A 64 17.07 7.36 19.49
CA ARG A 64 17.19 5.91 19.63
C ARG A 64 17.42 5.48 21.06
N TYR A 65 17.01 4.28 21.37
CA TYR A 65 17.24 3.67 22.68
C TYR A 65 18.63 3.04 22.80
N TYR A 66 19.33 2.83 21.67
CA TYR A 66 20.67 2.21 21.61
C TYR A 66 21.66 3.06 20.85
N GLY A 67 22.95 2.95 21.20
CA GLY A 67 24.05 3.61 20.51
C GLY A 67 24.37 2.99 19.14
N GLY A 68 25.22 3.66 18.36
CA GLY A 68 25.71 3.20 17.06
C GLY A 68 24.64 3.30 15.96
N CYS A 69 23.72 4.26 16.07
CA CYS A 69 22.61 4.43 15.13
C CYS A 69 22.83 5.55 14.11
N GLU A 70 23.96 6.21 14.12
CA GLU A 70 24.26 7.37 13.28
C GLU A 70 24.00 7.13 11.78
N PHE A 71 24.39 5.97 11.27
CA PHE A 71 24.20 5.65 9.83
C PHE A 71 22.80 5.12 9.51
N VAL A 72 22.18 4.37 10.41
CA VAL A 72 20.79 3.94 10.22
C VAL A 72 19.83 5.10 10.37
N ASP A 73 20.16 6.11 11.18
CA ASP A 73 19.42 7.37 11.27
C ASP A 73 19.43 8.10 9.92
N MET A 74 20.59 8.17 9.26
CA MET A 74 20.70 8.76 7.92
C MET A 74 19.85 7.98 6.90
N ALA A 75 19.86 6.66 6.95
CA ALA A 75 19.08 5.83 6.03
C ALA A 75 17.57 6.03 6.23
N GLU A 76 17.09 6.05 7.48
CA GLU A 76 15.68 6.29 7.78
C GLU A 76 15.28 7.73 7.45
N GLN A 77 16.12 8.72 7.76
CA GLN A 77 15.85 10.11 7.42
C GLN A 77 15.74 10.32 5.91
N LEU A 78 16.62 9.69 5.10
CA LEU A 78 16.52 9.72 3.64
C LEU A 78 15.18 9.13 3.15
N ALA A 79 14.72 8.02 3.74
CA ALA A 79 13.42 7.44 3.40
C ALA A 79 12.27 8.39 3.73
N ILE A 80 12.30 9.01 4.91
CA ILE A 80 11.28 9.97 5.37
C ILE A 80 11.24 11.19 4.43
N ASP A 81 12.38 11.80 4.14
CA ASP A 81 12.45 13.02 3.35
C ASP A 81 12.01 12.79 1.90
N ARG A 82 12.47 11.69 1.31
CA ARG A 82 12.05 11.28 -0.05
C ARG A 82 10.56 11.00 -0.12
N LEU A 83 10.01 10.31 0.87
CA LEU A 83 8.59 10.00 0.93
C LEU A 83 7.74 11.26 1.07
N LYS A 84 8.14 12.19 1.96
CA LYS A 84 7.50 13.50 2.12
C LYS A 84 7.51 14.30 0.82
N ALA A 85 8.64 14.37 0.15
CA ALA A 85 8.78 15.08 -1.13
C ALA A 85 7.94 14.45 -2.23
N LEU A 86 7.88 13.11 -2.29
CA LEU A 86 7.18 12.35 -3.33
C LEU A 86 5.67 12.59 -3.31
N PHE A 87 5.07 12.75 -2.14
CA PHE A 87 3.62 12.90 -1.97
C PHE A 87 3.18 14.28 -1.46
N GLY A 88 4.11 15.17 -1.12
CA GLY A 88 3.80 16.51 -0.60
C GLY A 88 3.27 16.49 0.84
N ALA A 89 3.70 15.55 1.68
CA ALA A 89 3.28 15.44 3.06
C ALA A 89 4.20 16.18 4.03
N ALA A 90 3.65 16.73 5.13
CA ALA A 90 4.44 17.37 6.18
C ALA A 90 5.18 16.34 7.07
N HIS A 91 4.54 15.20 7.34
CA HIS A 91 5.06 14.14 8.18
C HIS A 91 4.94 12.77 7.51
N ALA A 92 5.89 11.88 7.80
CA ALA A 92 5.90 10.52 7.29
C ALA A 92 6.44 9.53 8.33
N ASN A 93 5.88 8.33 8.38
CA ASN A 93 6.44 7.19 9.11
C ASN A 93 6.73 6.05 8.12
N VAL A 94 7.98 5.59 8.10
CA VAL A 94 8.48 4.56 7.18
C VAL A 94 8.73 3.21 7.85
N GLN A 95 8.42 3.10 9.14
CA GLN A 95 8.70 1.91 9.93
C GLN A 95 7.67 0.77 9.81
N PRO A 96 6.39 0.96 9.37
CA PRO A 96 5.45 -0.15 9.29
C PRO A 96 6.00 -1.31 8.44
N ASN A 97 5.94 -2.54 8.99
CA ASN A 97 6.43 -3.74 8.31
C ASN A 97 5.50 -4.21 7.19
N SER A 98 4.26 -3.72 7.16
CA SER A 98 3.27 -4.00 6.12
C SER A 98 2.21 -2.91 6.04
N GLY A 99 1.41 -2.90 4.96
CA GLY A 99 0.24 -2.03 4.87
C GLY A 99 -0.81 -2.34 5.95
N SER A 100 -0.99 -3.61 6.30
CA SER A 100 -1.91 -4.00 7.38
C SER A 100 -1.47 -3.44 8.73
N GLN A 101 -0.16 -3.44 9.04
CA GLN A 101 0.36 -2.82 10.26
C GLN A 101 0.32 -1.28 10.20
N ALA A 102 0.46 -0.68 9.03
CA ALA A 102 0.22 0.74 8.86
C ALA A 102 -1.23 1.11 9.20
N ASN A 103 -2.22 0.37 8.68
CA ASN A 103 -3.63 0.57 8.99
C ASN A 103 -3.91 0.28 10.48
N GLN A 104 -3.33 -0.78 11.04
CA GLN A 104 -3.44 -1.11 12.46
C GLN A 104 -2.91 0.02 13.37
N ALA A 105 -1.79 0.65 12.99
CA ALA A 105 -1.24 1.77 13.74
C ALA A 105 -2.17 2.98 13.73
N VAL A 106 -2.83 3.27 12.60
CA VAL A 106 -3.84 4.34 12.53
C VAL A 106 -5.01 4.04 13.47
N PHE A 107 -5.53 2.82 13.43
CA PHE A 107 -6.63 2.41 14.32
C PHE A 107 -6.21 2.46 15.80
N PHE A 108 -5.04 1.94 16.13
CA PHE A 108 -4.52 1.95 17.50
C PHE A 108 -4.30 3.38 18.04
N ALA A 109 -3.84 4.29 17.16
CA ALA A 109 -3.56 5.68 17.53
C ALA A 109 -4.81 6.54 17.73
N LEU A 110 -5.87 6.28 16.96
CA LEU A 110 -6.97 7.23 16.76
C LEU A 110 -8.34 6.72 17.15
N LEU A 111 -8.49 5.42 17.43
CA LEU A 111 -9.76 4.77 17.75
C LEU A 111 -9.69 3.97 19.06
N GLN A 112 -10.87 3.61 19.57
CA GLN A 112 -11.02 2.65 20.66
C GLN A 112 -11.78 1.42 20.16
N PRO A 113 -11.53 0.21 20.72
CA PRO A 113 -12.33 -0.96 20.43
C PRO A 113 -13.82 -0.69 20.63
N GLY A 114 -14.66 -1.09 19.69
CA GLY A 114 -16.10 -0.82 19.68
C GLY A 114 -16.52 0.46 18.98
N ASP A 115 -15.58 1.31 18.56
CA ASP A 115 -15.88 2.46 17.71
C ASP A 115 -16.44 2.01 16.35
N THR A 116 -17.19 2.89 15.70
CA THR A 116 -17.70 2.62 14.35
C THR A 116 -16.71 3.12 13.30
N ILE A 117 -16.38 2.28 12.35
CA ILE A 117 -15.60 2.63 11.15
C ILE A 117 -16.45 2.42 9.91
N MET A 118 -16.15 3.16 8.84
CA MET A 118 -16.76 2.98 7.54
C MET A 118 -15.67 2.69 6.51
N GLY A 119 -15.88 1.69 5.66
CA GLY A 119 -14.97 1.31 4.58
C GLY A 119 -15.70 0.69 3.41
N MET A 120 -15.01 0.51 2.29
CA MET A 120 -15.57 -0.17 1.12
C MET A 120 -15.79 -1.65 1.40
N SER A 121 -16.94 -2.17 0.98
CA SER A 121 -17.26 -3.60 1.06
C SER A 121 -16.18 -4.45 0.39
N LEU A 122 -15.75 -5.54 1.05
CA LEU A 122 -14.77 -6.47 0.47
C LEU A 122 -15.28 -7.08 -0.84
N ALA A 123 -16.56 -7.39 -0.92
CA ALA A 123 -17.20 -7.98 -2.11
C ALA A 123 -17.20 -7.02 -3.32
N GLU A 124 -17.04 -5.72 -3.07
CA GLU A 124 -17.06 -4.67 -4.09
C GLU A 124 -15.70 -4.02 -4.29
N GLY A 125 -14.63 -4.65 -3.82
CA GLY A 125 -13.26 -4.23 -4.08
C GLY A 125 -12.51 -3.62 -2.89
N GLY A 126 -13.08 -3.62 -1.68
CA GLY A 126 -12.41 -3.18 -0.46
C GLY A 126 -11.22 -4.07 -0.08
N HIS A 127 -10.51 -3.68 0.97
CA HIS A 127 -9.39 -4.46 1.50
C HIS A 127 -9.78 -5.16 2.81
N LEU A 128 -9.10 -6.28 3.14
CA LEU A 128 -9.33 -7.04 4.38
C LEU A 128 -9.30 -6.16 5.63
N THR A 129 -8.37 -5.20 5.69
CA THR A 129 -8.20 -4.31 6.84
C THR A 129 -9.21 -3.17 6.90
N HIS A 130 -10.18 -3.11 5.98
CA HIS A 130 -11.25 -2.10 5.97
C HIS A 130 -12.53 -2.59 6.65
N GLY A 131 -12.44 -3.59 7.54
CA GLY A 131 -13.57 -4.08 8.32
C GLY A 131 -14.04 -5.50 8.02
N MET A 132 -13.25 -6.30 7.29
CA MET A 132 -13.59 -7.71 7.03
C MET A 132 -13.73 -8.47 8.37
N PRO A 133 -14.80 -9.26 8.60
CA PRO A 133 -15.12 -9.83 9.91
C PRO A 133 -14.04 -10.69 10.55
N LEU A 134 -13.23 -11.40 9.76
CA LEU A 134 -12.12 -12.22 10.29
C LEU A 134 -10.85 -11.41 10.54
N ASN A 135 -10.76 -10.20 9.98
CA ASN A 135 -9.65 -9.30 10.23
C ASN A 135 -9.78 -8.60 11.57
N MET A 136 -8.66 -8.13 12.12
CA MET A 136 -8.64 -7.34 13.36
C MET A 136 -9.61 -6.16 13.30
N SER A 137 -9.68 -5.47 12.16
CA SER A 137 -10.57 -4.32 11.98
C SER A 137 -12.05 -4.67 12.13
N GLY A 138 -12.48 -5.84 11.60
CA GLY A 138 -13.84 -6.33 11.78
C GLY A 138 -14.12 -6.92 13.15
N LYS A 139 -13.08 -7.36 13.89
CA LYS A 139 -13.23 -7.89 15.26
C LYS A 139 -13.28 -6.80 16.32
N TRP A 140 -12.57 -5.70 16.11
CA TRP A 140 -12.43 -4.63 17.10
C TRP A 140 -13.44 -3.51 16.93
N PHE A 141 -13.97 -3.30 15.72
CA PHE A 141 -14.82 -2.17 15.38
C PHE A 141 -16.19 -2.60 14.88
N LYS A 142 -17.16 -1.70 15.05
CA LYS A 142 -18.44 -1.80 14.35
C LYS A 142 -18.23 -1.29 12.92
N VAL A 143 -18.59 -2.11 11.93
CA VAL A 143 -18.30 -1.81 10.54
C VAL A 143 -19.55 -1.42 9.79
N VAL A 144 -19.50 -0.28 9.12
CA VAL A 144 -20.47 0.15 8.12
C VAL A 144 -19.79 0.11 6.76
N SER A 145 -20.38 -0.61 5.81
CA SER A 145 -19.79 -0.72 4.47
C SER A 145 -20.53 0.15 3.47
N TYR A 146 -19.79 0.92 2.67
CA TYR A 146 -20.32 1.50 1.44
C TYR A 146 -19.95 0.62 0.25
N GLY A 147 -20.66 0.79 -0.85
CA GLY A 147 -20.52 -0.04 -2.04
C GLY A 147 -20.52 0.74 -3.35
N LEU A 148 -20.84 0.04 -4.41
CA LEU A 148 -20.91 0.55 -5.78
C LEU A 148 -22.39 0.78 -6.19
N ASP A 149 -22.58 1.68 -7.14
CA ASP A 149 -23.84 1.88 -7.83
C ASP A 149 -24.05 0.87 -8.98
N ALA A 150 -25.15 1.00 -9.72
CA ALA A 150 -25.46 0.15 -10.84
C ALA A 150 -24.49 0.30 -12.04
N GLN A 151 -23.67 1.32 -12.06
CA GLN A 151 -22.63 1.58 -13.05
C GLN A 151 -21.24 1.11 -12.58
N GLU A 152 -21.17 0.37 -11.46
CA GLU A 152 -19.93 -0.10 -10.83
C GLU A 152 -19.00 1.05 -10.36
N ALA A 153 -19.55 2.26 -10.15
CA ALA A 153 -18.87 3.37 -9.52
C ALA A 153 -19.17 3.43 -8.02
N ILE A 154 -18.29 4.02 -7.21
CA ILE A 154 -18.59 4.24 -5.79
C ILE A 154 -19.89 5.02 -5.66
N ASP A 155 -20.86 4.45 -4.93
CA ASP A 155 -22.12 5.15 -4.60
C ASP A 155 -21.87 6.18 -3.50
N TYR A 156 -21.44 7.37 -3.94
CA TYR A 156 -21.13 8.46 -3.03
C TYR A 156 -22.36 8.96 -2.27
N ASP A 157 -23.57 8.91 -2.86
CA ASP A 157 -24.80 9.35 -2.20
C ASP A 157 -25.21 8.37 -1.09
N ALA A 158 -25.08 7.07 -1.35
CA ALA A 158 -25.26 6.04 -0.33
C ALA A 158 -24.20 6.15 0.78
N MET A 159 -22.93 6.37 0.42
CA MET A 159 -21.84 6.55 1.38
C MET A 159 -22.11 7.73 2.31
N GLU A 160 -22.52 8.89 1.77
CA GLU A 160 -22.86 10.08 2.56
C GLU A 160 -24.06 9.83 3.49
N ARG A 161 -25.14 9.22 2.98
CA ARG A 161 -26.32 8.85 3.78
C ARG A 161 -25.95 7.93 4.93
N LEU A 162 -25.17 6.87 4.68
CA LEU A 162 -24.70 5.93 5.70
C LEU A 162 -23.78 6.63 6.73
N ALA A 163 -22.93 7.54 6.28
CA ALA A 163 -22.05 8.30 7.17
C ALA A 163 -22.86 9.21 8.11
N LEU A 164 -23.88 9.89 7.61
CA LEU A 164 -24.77 10.74 8.42
C LEU A 164 -25.60 9.91 9.41
N GLU A 165 -26.09 8.75 9.00
CA GLU A 165 -26.90 7.84 9.83
C GLU A 165 -26.08 7.21 10.95
N HIS A 166 -24.94 6.59 10.61
CA HIS A 166 -24.16 5.80 11.55
C HIS A 166 -23.05 6.57 12.27
N ARG A 167 -22.70 7.77 11.81
CA ARG A 167 -21.69 8.68 12.35
C ARG A 167 -20.39 7.95 12.74
N PRO A 168 -19.73 7.26 11.77
CA PRO A 168 -18.47 6.57 12.04
C PRO A 168 -17.41 7.55 12.56
N LYS A 169 -16.51 7.09 13.43
CA LYS A 169 -15.38 7.88 13.88
C LYS A 169 -14.24 7.96 12.86
N LEU A 170 -14.22 7.01 11.93
CA LEU A 170 -13.23 6.98 10.86
C LEU A 170 -13.89 6.47 9.57
N ILE A 171 -13.63 7.19 8.47
CA ILE A 171 -14.02 6.79 7.12
C ILE A 171 -12.76 6.43 6.35
N ILE A 172 -12.75 5.25 5.71
CA ILE A 172 -11.64 4.75 4.90
C ILE A 172 -12.04 4.82 3.44
N ALA A 173 -11.30 5.58 2.64
CA ALA A 173 -11.33 5.48 1.18
C ALA A 173 -10.12 4.69 0.69
N GLY A 174 -10.28 4.00 -0.44
CA GLY A 174 -9.27 3.14 -1.03
C GLY A 174 -9.82 1.74 -1.29
N ALA A 175 -9.23 1.07 -2.27
CA ALA A 175 -9.71 -0.21 -2.72
C ALA A 175 -8.55 -1.07 -3.25
N SER A 176 -8.75 -2.40 -3.19
CA SER A 176 -7.83 -3.38 -3.77
C SER A 176 -8.18 -3.72 -5.22
N ALA A 177 -9.44 -3.58 -5.59
CA ALA A 177 -9.95 -3.96 -6.92
C ALA A 177 -11.00 -2.93 -7.41
N TYR A 178 -10.56 -1.70 -7.67
CA TYR A 178 -11.40 -0.63 -8.18
C TYR A 178 -10.60 0.21 -9.18
N SER A 179 -11.04 0.30 -10.42
CA SER A 179 -10.28 0.88 -11.53
C SER A 179 -10.58 2.35 -11.81
N LEU A 180 -11.65 2.89 -11.25
CA LEU A 180 -12.04 4.27 -11.47
C LEU A 180 -11.33 5.23 -10.51
N ARG A 181 -11.39 6.52 -10.80
CA ARG A 181 -10.87 7.55 -9.92
C ARG A 181 -11.74 7.70 -8.68
N ILE A 182 -11.09 7.79 -7.51
CA ILE A 182 -11.76 8.07 -6.24
C ILE A 182 -11.77 9.59 -6.03
N ASP A 183 -12.96 10.14 -5.72
CA ASP A 183 -13.12 11.54 -5.34
C ASP A 183 -12.82 11.70 -3.84
N PHE A 184 -11.56 11.92 -3.53
CA PHE A 184 -11.09 12.11 -2.14
C PHE A 184 -11.66 13.39 -1.51
N GLU A 185 -11.95 14.42 -2.31
CA GLU A 185 -12.52 15.65 -1.80
C GLU A 185 -13.95 15.45 -1.29
N ARG A 186 -14.76 14.64 -2.00
CA ARG A 186 -16.10 14.30 -1.57
C ARG A 186 -16.10 13.51 -0.26
N PHE A 187 -15.23 12.52 -0.12
CA PHE A 187 -15.04 11.81 1.15
C PHE A 187 -14.63 12.74 2.29
N ALA A 188 -13.68 13.64 2.05
CA ALA A 188 -13.22 14.60 3.04
C ALA A 188 -14.36 15.54 3.51
N LYS A 189 -15.20 16.01 2.61
CA LYS A 189 -16.39 16.84 2.94
C LYS A 189 -17.34 16.09 3.86
N VAL A 190 -17.63 14.83 3.56
CA VAL A 190 -18.52 13.99 4.38
C VAL A 190 -17.90 13.73 5.75
N ALA A 191 -16.64 13.33 5.82
CA ALA A 191 -15.93 13.10 7.08
C ALA A 191 -15.94 14.36 7.97
N LYS A 192 -15.63 15.51 7.39
CA LYS A 192 -15.66 16.81 8.08
C LYS A 192 -17.06 17.16 8.61
N ALA A 193 -18.11 16.90 7.84
CA ALA A 193 -19.48 17.22 8.24
C ALA A 193 -19.95 16.44 9.48
N ILE A 194 -19.42 15.24 9.71
CA ILE A 194 -19.76 14.40 10.87
C ILE A 194 -18.69 14.40 11.97
N GLY A 195 -17.54 15.08 11.75
CA GLY A 195 -16.42 15.08 12.69
C GLY A 195 -15.63 13.75 12.72
N ALA A 196 -15.65 12.99 11.62
CA ALA A 196 -14.90 11.75 11.49
C ALA A 196 -13.48 12.01 10.98
N ILE A 197 -12.56 11.12 11.30
CA ILE A 197 -11.23 11.04 10.72
C ILE A 197 -11.35 10.51 9.29
N PHE A 198 -10.71 11.17 8.34
CA PHE A 198 -10.63 10.69 6.96
C PHE A 198 -9.28 10.02 6.72
N MET A 199 -9.31 8.72 6.49
CA MET A 199 -8.16 7.90 6.16
C MET A 199 -8.23 7.43 4.70
N VAL A 200 -7.10 7.47 4.01
CA VAL A 200 -6.98 6.89 2.66
C VAL A 200 -5.92 5.79 2.65
N ASP A 201 -6.31 4.58 2.27
CA ASP A 201 -5.39 3.51 1.92
C ASP A 201 -5.13 3.54 0.41
N MET A 202 -4.00 4.12 0.02
CA MET A 202 -3.63 4.29 -1.40
C MET A 202 -2.77 3.17 -1.95
N ALA A 203 -2.67 2.02 -1.27
CA ALA A 203 -1.69 0.97 -1.57
C ALA A 203 -1.67 0.55 -3.04
N HIS A 204 -2.81 0.42 -3.71
CA HIS A 204 -2.88 0.04 -5.13
C HIS A 204 -2.56 1.19 -6.08
N TYR A 205 -2.79 2.43 -5.66
CA TYR A 205 -2.65 3.64 -6.50
C TYR A 205 -1.36 4.42 -6.22
N ALA A 206 -0.58 4.05 -5.21
CA ALA A 206 0.52 4.86 -4.71
C ALA A 206 1.57 5.20 -5.79
N GLY A 207 1.90 4.27 -6.68
CA GLY A 207 2.78 4.55 -7.81
C GLY A 207 2.19 5.53 -8.82
N LEU A 208 0.89 5.41 -9.11
CA LEU A 208 0.17 6.32 -10.02
C LEU A 208 0.08 7.73 -9.42
N ILE A 209 -0.13 7.82 -8.11
CA ILE A 209 -0.17 9.09 -7.38
C ILE A 209 1.22 9.74 -7.38
N ALA A 210 2.27 8.98 -7.07
CA ALA A 210 3.66 9.44 -7.11
C ALA A 210 4.07 9.98 -8.49
N ALA A 211 3.57 9.36 -9.55
CA ALA A 211 3.77 9.79 -10.93
C ALA A 211 2.89 10.98 -11.38
N GLY A 212 1.95 11.43 -10.55
CA GLY A 212 1.02 12.50 -10.86
C GLY A 212 -0.04 12.15 -11.91
N VAL A 213 -0.34 10.85 -12.09
CA VAL A 213 -1.36 10.37 -13.05
C VAL A 213 -2.67 9.94 -12.37
N TYR A 214 -2.71 9.95 -11.04
CA TYR A 214 -3.90 9.71 -10.22
C TYR A 214 -4.02 10.80 -9.13
N PRO A 215 -5.24 11.15 -8.68
CA PRO A 215 -5.43 12.17 -7.66
C PRO A 215 -4.65 11.87 -6.37
N ASN A 216 -3.98 12.89 -5.82
CA ASN A 216 -3.24 12.77 -4.57
C ASN A 216 -4.19 12.96 -3.36
N PRO A 217 -4.34 11.98 -2.45
CA PRO A 217 -5.20 12.09 -1.28
C PRO A 217 -4.61 12.96 -0.15
N VAL A 218 -3.30 13.17 -0.12
CA VAL A 218 -2.60 13.84 1.00
C VAL A 218 -3.16 15.23 1.35
N PRO A 219 -3.58 16.07 0.40
CA PRO A 219 -4.21 17.35 0.74
C PRO A 219 -5.61 17.26 1.36
N HIS A 220 -6.28 16.11 1.25
CA HIS A 220 -7.67 15.92 1.64
C HIS A 220 -7.83 15.05 2.90
N ALA A 221 -6.92 14.11 3.13
CA ALA A 221 -7.01 13.13 4.19
C ALA A 221 -6.25 13.55 5.45
N ASP A 222 -6.76 13.17 6.63
CA ASP A 222 -6.05 13.31 7.90
C ASP A 222 -4.86 12.35 7.97
N VAL A 223 -5.02 11.14 7.43
CA VAL A 223 -3.99 10.10 7.39
C VAL A 223 -4.06 9.36 6.06
N VAL A 224 -2.90 9.11 5.45
CA VAL A 224 -2.77 8.29 4.25
C VAL A 224 -1.82 7.13 4.54
N THR A 225 -2.26 5.91 4.25
CA THR A 225 -1.44 4.70 4.36
C THR A 225 -1.16 4.09 3.00
N SER A 226 -0.10 3.32 2.90
CA SER A 226 0.20 2.54 1.71
C SER A 226 1.10 1.35 2.02
N THR A 227 1.14 0.40 1.09
CA THR A 227 2.25 -0.54 0.94
C THR A 227 3.34 0.08 0.06
N THR A 228 4.54 -0.48 0.13
CA THR A 228 5.67 -0.05 -0.72
C THR A 228 5.95 -0.97 -1.90
N HIS A 229 5.40 -2.18 -1.90
CA HIS A 229 5.74 -3.27 -2.82
C HIS A 229 4.73 -3.51 -3.97
N LYS A 230 3.72 -2.65 -4.12
CA LYS A 230 2.74 -2.74 -5.23
C LYS A 230 3.15 -1.80 -6.37
N SER A 231 2.31 -0.88 -6.77
CA SER A 231 2.61 0.07 -7.85
C SER A 231 3.85 0.95 -7.58
N LEU A 232 4.25 1.15 -6.31
CA LEU A 232 5.51 1.83 -5.95
C LEU A 232 6.77 1.01 -6.23
N ARG A 233 6.66 -0.29 -6.49
CA ARG A 233 7.77 -1.17 -6.88
C ARG A 233 8.93 -1.21 -5.86
N GLY A 234 8.65 -1.02 -4.59
CA GLY A 234 9.62 -1.07 -3.50
C GLY A 234 9.68 -2.41 -2.77
N PRO A 235 10.39 -2.46 -1.63
CA PRO A 235 10.43 -3.64 -0.77
C PRO A 235 9.07 -3.88 -0.12
N ARG A 236 8.82 -5.10 0.36
CA ARG A 236 7.61 -5.37 1.14
C ARG A 236 7.65 -4.60 2.46
N GLY A 237 6.64 -3.76 2.66
CA GLY A 237 6.54 -2.88 3.82
C GLY A 237 5.32 -1.97 3.72
N GLY A 238 5.16 -1.09 4.71
CA GLY A 238 4.12 -0.07 4.76
C GLY A 238 4.69 1.32 5.04
N ILE A 239 3.88 2.33 4.81
CA ILE A 239 4.15 3.75 5.09
C ILE A 239 2.89 4.44 5.59
N ILE A 240 3.07 5.53 6.33
CA ILE A 240 1.99 6.41 6.78
C ILE A 240 2.40 7.87 6.52
N LEU A 241 1.50 8.65 5.96
CA LEU A 241 1.66 10.07 5.66
C LEU A 241 0.57 10.89 6.36
N MET A 242 0.90 12.07 6.81
CA MET A 242 -0.03 13.00 7.46
C MET A 242 0.49 14.43 7.42
N ASN A 243 -0.40 15.40 7.62
CA ASN A 243 -0.03 16.80 7.66
C ASN A 243 -0.15 17.40 9.09
N ASP A 244 -0.95 16.80 9.96
CA ASP A 244 -1.13 17.25 11.35
C ASP A 244 -0.04 16.67 12.26
N GLU A 245 0.66 17.55 13.00
CA GLU A 245 1.73 17.15 13.92
C GLU A 245 1.21 16.32 15.12
N GLY A 246 0.00 16.61 15.59
CA GLY A 246 -0.62 15.88 16.70
C GLY A 246 -0.94 14.44 16.32
N ILE A 247 -1.47 14.24 15.10
CA ILE A 247 -1.69 12.92 14.51
C ILE A 247 -0.35 12.21 14.33
N ALA A 248 0.66 12.90 13.80
CA ALA A 248 1.99 12.31 13.58
C ALA A 248 2.62 11.79 14.88
N LYS A 249 2.50 12.54 15.98
CA LYS A 249 2.98 12.09 17.31
C LYS A 249 2.26 10.84 17.79
N LYS A 250 0.93 10.77 17.64
CA LYS A 250 0.13 9.59 18.02
C LYS A 250 0.49 8.37 17.16
N ILE A 251 0.61 8.53 15.85
CA ILE A 251 1.00 7.47 14.91
C ILE A 251 2.40 6.94 15.23
N ASN A 252 3.37 7.83 15.46
CA ASN A 252 4.73 7.42 15.81
C ASN A 252 4.73 6.61 17.13
N SER A 253 3.98 7.05 18.14
CA SER A 253 3.83 6.29 19.39
C SER A 253 3.10 4.96 19.19
N ALA A 254 2.13 4.90 18.30
CA ALA A 254 1.42 3.68 17.97
C ALA A 254 2.32 2.66 17.25
N ILE A 255 3.18 3.11 16.33
CA ILE A 255 4.15 2.24 15.70
C ILE A 255 5.17 1.76 16.71
N PHE A 256 5.90 2.68 17.36
CA PHE A 256 6.88 2.32 18.38
C PHE A 256 6.66 3.17 19.63
N PRO A 257 6.49 2.56 20.78
CA PRO A 257 6.54 1.11 21.09
C PRO A 257 5.19 0.36 20.99
N GLY A 258 4.15 0.97 20.38
CA GLY A 258 2.78 0.49 20.49
C GLY A 258 2.56 -0.90 19.88
N ILE A 259 2.90 -1.10 18.61
CA ILE A 259 2.65 -2.36 17.89
C ILE A 259 3.91 -3.01 17.29
N GLN A 260 5.04 -2.28 17.22
CA GLN A 260 6.32 -2.77 16.72
C GLN A 260 7.43 -2.48 17.72
N GLY A 261 8.52 -3.29 17.68
CA GLY A 261 9.79 -3.05 18.35
C GLY A 261 10.81 -2.46 17.37
N GLY A 262 12.03 -3.03 17.33
CA GLY A 262 13.09 -2.59 16.44
C GLY A 262 12.69 -2.59 14.96
N PRO A 263 12.86 -1.48 14.26
CA PRO A 263 12.50 -1.39 12.84
C PRO A 263 13.44 -2.23 11.97
N LEU A 264 12.94 -2.67 10.81
CA LEU A 264 13.70 -3.42 9.82
C LEU A 264 14.53 -2.43 8.97
N MET A 265 15.72 -2.07 9.45
CA MET A 265 16.54 -1.01 8.83
C MET A 265 16.96 -1.32 7.39
N HIS A 266 17.19 -2.57 7.04
CA HIS A 266 17.45 -3.02 5.69
C HIS A 266 16.25 -2.84 4.76
N VAL A 267 15.02 -3.02 5.25
CA VAL A 267 13.79 -2.74 4.50
C VAL A 267 13.59 -1.22 4.35
N ILE A 268 13.86 -0.43 5.39
CA ILE A 268 13.79 1.03 5.32
C ILE A 268 14.79 1.57 4.28
N ALA A 269 16.00 1.01 4.22
CA ALA A 269 16.95 1.34 3.16
C ALA A 269 16.41 1.02 1.76
N GLY A 270 15.78 -0.16 1.59
CA GLY A 270 15.08 -0.50 0.36
C GLY A 270 13.95 0.47 0.01
N LYS A 271 13.19 0.96 1.00
CA LYS A 271 12.19 2.02 0.81
C LYS A 271 12.84 3.32 0.34
N ALA A 272 13.96 3.72 0.94
CA ALA A 272 14.69 4.93 0.52
C ALA A 272 15.14 4.85 -0.95
N VAL A 273 15.60 3.68 -1.41
CA VAL A 273 15.95 3.44 -2.82
C VAL A 273 14.71 3.55 -3.71
N ALA A 274 13.62 2.86 -3.35
CA ALA A 274 12.39 2.86 -4.14
C ALA A 274 11.79 4.27 -4.28
N PHE A 275 11.81 5.10 -3.23
CA PHE A 275 11.31 6.48 -3.30
C PHE A 275 12.21 7.37 -4.15
N HIS A 276 13.52 7.11 -4.17
CA HIS A 276 14.43 7.78 -5.08
C HIS A 276 14.13 7.42 -6.55
N GLU A 277 13.95 6.14 -6.85
CA GLU A 277 13.54 5.68 -8.18
C GLU A 277 12.18 6.26 -8.59
N ALA A 278 11.21 6.29 -7.66
CA ALA A 278 9.87 6.83 -7.93
C ALA A 278 9.87 8.35 -8.20
N SER A 279 10.90 9.07 -7.77
CA SER A 279 11.07 10.50 -8.04
C SER A 279 11.66 10.78 -9.43
N ALA A 280 12.17 9.77 -10.13
CA ALA A 280 12.79 9.94 -11.43
C ALA A 280 11.74 10.08 -12.56
N PRO A 281 12.04 10.88 -13.63
CA PRO A 281 11.12 11.02 -14.77
C PRO A 281 10.76 9.69 -15.44
N ALA A 282 11.69 8.74 -15.48
CA ALA A 282 11.46 7.40 -16.03
C ALA A 282 10.35 6.65 -15.29
N PHE A 283 10.18 6.87 -13.98
CA PHE A 283 9.11 6.25 -13.21
C PHE A 283 7.73 6.78 -13.63
N LYS A 284 7.63 8.07 -13.97
CA LYS A 284 6.38 8.64 -14.50
C LYS A 284 5.99 7.96 -15.81
N THR A 285 6.95 7.80 -16.73
CA THR A 285 6.72 7.08 -17.99
C THR A 285 6.27 5.63 -17.74
N TYR A 286 6.95 4.94 -16.84
CA TYR A 286 6.57 3.59 -16.42
C TYR A 286 5.12 3.55 -15.89
N GLN A 287 4.75 4.45 -14.97
CA GLN A 287 3.39 4.47 -14.39
C GLN A 287 2.31 4.86 -15.41
N GLN A 288 2.63 5.66 -16.42
CA GLN A 288 1.70 5.96 -17.51
C GLN A 288 1.40 4.71 -18.36
N GLN A 289 2.31 3.75 -18.41
CA GLN A 289 2.11 2.46 -19.06
C GLN A 289 1.34 1.47 -18.17
N VAL A 290 1.45 1.63 -16.85
CA VAL A 290 0.69 0.84 -15.84
C VAL A 290 -0.76 1.31 -15.71
N VAL A 291 -1.13 2.47 -16.25
CA VAL A 291 -2.51 2.96 -16.22
C VAL A 291 -3.44 1.88 -16.78
N VAL A 292 -4.30 1.36 -15.91
CA VAL A 292 -5.39 0.48 -16.29
C VAL A 292 -6.25 1.21 -17.33
N LYS A 293 -6.03 0.93 -18.60
CA LYS A 293 -6.94 1.38 -19.63
C LYS A 293 -8.18 0.52 -19.52
N PRO A 294 -9.39 1.11 -19.38
CA PRO A 294 -10.59 0.35 -19.68
C PRO A 294 -10.39 -0.25 -21.09
N LEU A 295 -10.72 -1.52 -21.25
CA LEU A 295 -10.68 -2.19 -22.55
C LEU A 295 -11.38 -1.27 -23.54
N ASP A 296 -10.66 -0.94 -24.63
CA ASP A 296 -11.23 -0.13 -25.72
C ASP A 296 -12.61 -0.70 -26.11
N THR A 297 -13.61 0.16 -26.12
CA THR A 297 -14.99 -0.22 -26.48
C THR A 297 -15.08 -0.94 -27.84
N ARG A 298 -14.04 -0.85 -28.68
CA ARG A 298 -13.90 -1.61 -29.94
C ARG A 298 -13.60 -3.10 -29.76
N ILE A 299 -13.12 -3.53 -28.58
CA ILE A 299 -12.87 -4.95 -28.29
C ILE A 299 -14.15 -5.66 -27.82
N GLY A 300 -15.24 -4.91 -27.62
CA GLY A 300 -16.48 -5.40 -27.05
C GLY A 300 -16.34 -5.77 -25.59
N TYR A 301 -17.44 -5.83 -24.88
CA TYR A 301 -17.48 -6.38 -23.53
C TYR A 301 -17.13 -7.87 -23.59
N ALA A 302 -15.85 -8.21 -23.49
CA ALA A 302 -15.44 -9.59 -23.26
C ALA A 302 -15.88 -9.96 -21.83
N ARG A 303 -17.02 -10.66 -21.74
CA ARG A 303 -17.54 -11.15 -20.46
C ARG A 303 -16.47 -11.99 -19.77
N GLY A 304 -16.13 -11.64 -18.54
CA GLY A 304 -15.12 -12.35 -17.75
C GLY A 304 -13.75 -11.65 -17.62
N LEU A 305 -13.58 -10.42 -18.14
CA LEU A 305 -12.38 -9.64 -17.93
C LEU A 305 -12.66 -8.52 -16.92
N ALA A 306 -11.89 -8.50 -15.82
CA ALA A 306 -11.95 -7.44 -14.80
C ALA A 306 -11.13 -6.20 -15.18
N GLY A 307 -10.22 -6.31 -16.16
CA GLY A 307 -9.39 -5.20 -16.62
C GLY A 307 -8.18 -5.67 -17.42
N SER A 308 -7.28 -4.75 -17.76
CA SER A 308 -5.98 -5.06 -18.35
C SER A 308 -4.88 -4.25 -17.66
N ALA A 309 -3.73 -4.84 -17.47
CA ALA A 309 -2.50 -4.17 -17.01
C ALA A 309 -1.45 -4.25 -18.11
N ILE A 310 -0.69 -3.18 -18.32
CA ILE A 310 0.46 -3.20 -19.21
C ILE A 310 1.69 -3.53 -18.38
N LEU A 311 2.38 -4.60 -18.76
CA LEU A 311 3.61 -5.05 -18.14
C LEU A 311 4.78 -4.11 -18.51
N GLY A 312 5.83 -4.07 -17.68
CA GLY A 312 6.98 -3.17 -17.87
C GLY A 312 7.76 -3.35 -19.18
N ASP A 313 7.50 -4.42 -19.92
CA ASP A 313 8.04 -4.69 -21.26
C ASP A 313 7.08 -4.31 -22.42
N GLY A 314 5.95 -3.65 -22.09
CA GLY A 314 4.94 -3.21 -23.06
C GLY A 314 3.88 -4.25 -23.44
N ARG A 315 3.94 -5.47 -22.88
CA ARG A 315 2.90 -6.48 -23.08
C ARG A 315 1.65 -6.17 -22.26
N VAL A 316 0.49 -6.50 -22.79
CA VAL A 316 -0.80 -6.32 -22.12
C VAL A 316 -1.15 -7.60 -21.37
N GLY A 317 -1.17 -7.53 -20.04
CA GLY A 317 -1.75 -8.57 -19.18
C GLY A 317 -3.26 -8.34 -19.05
N LEU A 318 -4.05 -9.40 -19.22
CA LEU A 318 -5.51 -9.35 -19.00
C LEU A 318 -5.79 -9.78 -17.57
N ILE A 319 -6.57 -8.97 -16.84
CA ILE A 319 -7.07 -9.33 -15.51
C ILE A 319 -8.36 -10.10 -15.72
N LEU A 320 -8.33 -11.41 -15.43
CA LEU A 320 -9.53 -12.26 -15.50
C LEU A 320 -10.33 -12.11 -14.20
N ASP A 321 -11.64 -11.97 -14.34
CA ASP A 321 -12.60 -12.21 -13.26
C ASP A 321 -13.00 -13.68 -13.32
N PRO A 322 -12.50 -14.54 -12.42
CA PRO A 322 -12.73 -15.98 -12.50
C PRO A 322 -14.23 -16.34 -12.43
N ILE A 323 -15.02 -15.57 -11.67
CA ILE A 323 -16.44 -15.82 -11.48
C ILE A 323 -17.20 -15.43 -12.73
N LYS A 324 -16.97 -14.23 -13.27
CA LYS A 324 -17.61 -13.77 -14.51
C LYS A 324 -17.16 -14.59 -15.72
N PHE A 325 -15.91 -15.08 -15.73
CA PHE A 325 -15.39 -15.95 -16.80
C PHE A 325 -16.09 -17.31 -16.81
N LEU A 326 -16.21 -17.96 -15.65
CA LEU A 326 -16.85 -19.28 -15.52
C LEU A 326 -18.34 -19.21 -15.85
N THR A 327 -19.06 -18.18 -15.40
CA THR A 327 -20.48 -18.00 -15.71
C THR A 327 -20.75 -17.65 -17.17
N ALA A 328 -19.83 -16.97 -17.84
CA ALA A 328 -19.94 -16.65 -19.26
C ALA A 328 -19.72 -17.85 -20.20
N HIS A 329 -19.02 -18.89 -19.73
CA HIS A 329 -18.64 -20.07 -20.52
C HIS A 329 -19.37 -21.37 -20.08
N GLY A 330 -20.45 -21.25 -19.30
CA GLY A 330 -21.37 -22.36 -19.04
C GLY A 330 -20.91 -23.43 -18.06
N ALA A 331 -19.95 -23.10 -17.15
CA ALA A 331 -19.69 -23.96 -16.01
C ALA A 331 -20.82 -23.80 -14.97
N PRO A 332 -21.37 -24.88 -14.44
CA PRO A 332 -22.38 -24.79 -13.38
C PRO A 332 -21.79 -24.20 -12.12
N ALA A 333 -22.61 -23.38 -11.43
CA ALA A 333 -22.26 -22.71 -10.19
C ALA A 333 -21.95 -23.69 -9.05
#